data_8b9afc51d842a0b05853133d69f97df6
#
_entry.id   8b9afc51d842a0b05853133d69f97df6
#
_cell.length_a   1.000
_cell.length_b   1.000
_cell.length_c   1.000
_cell.angle_alpha   90.00
_cell.angle_beta   90.00
_cell.angle_gamma   90.00
#
_symmetry.space_group_name_H-M   'P 1'
#
loop_
_entity.id
_entity.type
_entity.pdbx_description
1 polymer ?
#
loop_
_entity_poly.entity_id
_entity_poly.type
_entity_poly.pdbx_seq_one_letter_code
_entity_poly.pdbx_strand_id
1 'polypeptide(L)'
;MTDDVIISGTNWRPEVHGAEYYHKEIMKLLDNPNVTDRSVKTGLWLMRSQIFKDGNKRIGSFAINKILIENGKGIFKVPVEIDGTFKQMLVSYYESNNADELAEWIYDNCLDGVNPVKVKEKAENY
;
A
#
# COMPACT_ATOMS: atom_id res chain seq x y z
N MET A 1 2.47 21.43 3.59
CA MET A 1 3.76 21.17 4.20
C MET A 1 4.79 22.06 3.55
N THR A 2 5.53 22.79 4.34
CA THR A 2 6.50 23.74 3.81
C THR A 2 7.90 23.16 3.66
N ASP A 3 8.19 22.06 4.36
CA ASP A 3 9.48 21.41 4.31
C ASP A 3 9.51 20.29 3.28
N ASP A 4 10.66 20.10 2.65
CA ASP A 4 10.85 18.98 1.74
C ASP A 4 10.81 17.67 2.50
N VAL A 5 10.08 16.69 1.95
CA VAL A 5 10.05 15.34 2.48
C VAL A 5 11.22 14.56 1.87
N ILE A 6 12.07 14.02 2.73
CA ILE A 6 13.22 13.23 2.30
C ILE A 6 12.90 11.75 2.51
N ILE A 7 13.01 10.98 1.45
CA ILE A 7 12.78 9.54 1.48
C ILE A 7 14.10 8.83 1.25
N SER A 8 14.40 7.89 2.16
CA SER A 8 15.64 7.13 2.12
C SER A 8 15.76 6.31 0.84
N GLY A 9 16.93 6.36 0.20
CA GLY A 9 17.23 5.54 -0.98
C GLY A 9 16.76 6.10 -2.30
N THR A 10 16.25 7.34 -2.34
CA THR A 10 15.80 7.95 -3.58
C THR A 10 15.90 9.47 -3.52
N ASN A 11 16.02 10.08 -4.68
CA ASN A 11 15.93 11.54 -4.84
C ASN A 11 14.50 11.99 -5.14
N TRP A 12 13.57 11.04 -5.28
CA TRP A 12 12.19 11.36 -5.56
C TRP A 12 11.56 12.14 -4.40
N ARG A 13 10.72 13.10 -4.74
CA ARG A 13 9.96 13.90 -3.78
C ARG A 13 8.49 13.89 -4.18
N PRO A 14 7.57 13.81 -3.20
CA PRO A 14 6.14 13.83 -3.52
C PRO A 14 5.71 15.23 -3.96
N GLU A 15 4.75 15.26 -4.86
CA GLU A 15 4.05 16.49 -5.21
C GLU A 15 3.11 16.87 -4.06
N VAL A 16 3.01 18.16 -3.81
CA VAL A 16 2.11 18.70 -2.78
C VAL A 16 0.85 19.23 -3.45
N HIS A 17 -0.28 18.76 -3.00
CA HIS A 17 -1.59 19.15 -3.53
C HIS A 17 -2.50 19.65 -2.40
N GLY A 18 -3.62 20.28 -2.76
CA GLY A 18 -4.64 20.69 -1.80
C GLY A 18 -5.48 19.50 -1.32
N ALA A 19 -6.20 19.70 -0.22
CA ALA A 19 -7.04 18.68 0.39
C ALA A 19 -8.07 18.10 -0.58
N GLU A 20 -8.61 18.93 -1.45
CA GLU A 20 -9.61 18.50 -2.45
C GLU A 20 -9.03 17.45 -3.40
N TYR A 21 -7.80 17.63 -3.84
CA TYR A 21 -7.11 16.67 -4.70
C TYR A 21 -7.01 15.30 -4.01
N TYR A 22 -6.54 15.29 -2.76
CA TYR A 22 -6.35 14.04 -2.01
C TYR A 22 -7.69 13.36 -1.75
N HIS A 23 -8.72 14.11 -1.40
CA HIS A 23 -10.05 13.57 -1.20
C HIS A 23 -10.56 12.88 -2.46
N LYS A 24 -10.43 13.53 -3.59
CA LYS A 24 -10.87 13.01 -4.88
C LYS A 24 -10.13 11.73 -5.26
N GLU A 25 -8.81 11.69 -5.04
CA GLU A 25 -8.00 10.52 -5.37
C GLU A 25 -8.32 9.34 -4.47
N ILE A 26 -8.49 9.57 -3.17
CA ILE A 26 -8.83 8.48 -2.26
C ILE A 26 -10.23 7.92 -2.54
N MET A 27 -11.16 8.75 -2.93
CA MET A 27 -12.51 8.29 -3.29
C MET A 27 -12.48 7.37 -4.51
N LYS A 28 -11.63 7.67 -5.49
CA LYS A 28 -11.43 6.78 -6.65
C LYS A 28 -10.88 5.42 -6.22
N LEU A 29 -9.91 5.41 -5.33
CA LEU A 29 -9.30 4.17 -4.83
C LEU A 29 -10.33 3.33 -4.08
N LEU A 30 -11.13 3.95 -3.23
CA LEU A 30 -12.13 3.27 -2.43
C LEU A 30 -13.30 2.74 -3.27
N ASP A 31 -13.43 3.20 -4.50
CA ASP A 31 -14.47 2.75 -5.43
C ASP A 31 -14.11 1.43 -6.12
N ASN A 32 -12.91 0.92 -5.92
CA ASN A 32 -12.46 -0.35 -6.49
C ASN A 32 -13.26 -1.51 -5.88
N PRO A 33 -13.96 -2.31 -6.68
CA PRO A 33 -14.81 -3.40 -6.17
C PRO A 33 -14.04 -4.59 -5.61
N ASN A 34 -12.77 -4.76 -5.99
CA ASN A 34 -11.95 -5.82 -5.44
C ASN A 34 -11.39 -5.38 -4.09
N VAL A 35 -11.84 -6.03 -3.01
CA VAL A 35 -11.48 -5.62 -1.65
C VAL A 35 -9.97 -5.68 -1.40
N THR A 36 -9.33 -6.76 -1.80
CA THR A 36 -7.89 -6.93 -1.58
C THR A 36 -7.09 -5.89 -2.36
N ASP A 37 -7.40 -5.70 -3.63
CA ASP A 37 -6.74 -4.69 -4.45
C ASP A 37 -7.02 -3.27 -3.93
N ARG A 38 -8.25 -3.00 -3.54
CA ARG A 38 -8.65 -1.72 -2.94
C ARG A 38 -7.81 -1.42 -1.71
N SER A 39 -7.66 -2.40 -0.81
CA SER A 39 -6.91 -2.21 0.43
C SER A 39 -5.45 -1.89 0.15
N VAL A 40 -4.80 -2.71 -0.67
CA VAL A 40 -3.38 -2.57 -0.95
C VAL A 40 -3.10 -1.27 -1.70
N LYS A 41 -3.86 -0.98 -2.74
CA LYS A 41 -3.64 0.24 -3.53
C LYS A 41 -3.91 1.51 -2.75
N THR A 42 -4.93 1.51 -1.90
CA THR A 42 -5.21 2.66 -1.02
C THR A 42 -4.06 2.90 -0.05
N GLY A 43 -3.58 1.85 0.60
CA GLY A 43 -2.46 1.97 1.54
C GLY A 43 -1.17 2.42 0.86
N LEU A 44 -0.86 1.86 -0.30
CA LEU A 44 0.32 2.26 -1.06
C LEU A 44 0.25 3.72 -1.50
N TRP A 45 -0.93 4.16 -1.95
CA TRP A 45 -1.13 5.56 -2.31
C TRP A 45 -0.90 6.49 -1.12
N LEU A 46 -1.40 6.11 0.06
CA LEU A 46 -1.16 6.88 1.29
C LEU A 46 0.32 6.98 1.60
N MET A 47 1.06 5.87 1.45
CA MET A 47 2.50 5.87 1.67
C MET A 47 3.22 6.83 0.71
N ARG A 48 2.89 6.76 -0.58
CA ARG A 48 3.53 7.57 -1.62
C ARG A 48 3.19 9.05 -1.49
N SER A 49 1.96 9.37 -1.12
CA SER A 49 1.49 10.76 -1.08
C SER A 49 2.17 11.59 -0.01
N GLN A 50 2.74 10.94 1.01
CA GLN A 50 3.47 11.63 2.09
C GLN A 50 2.66 12.80 2.68
N ILE A 51 1.36 12.57 2.87
CA ILE A 51 0.42 13.58 3.36
C ILE A 51 0.77 14.00 4.79
N PHE A 52 1.29 13.05 5.57
CA PHE A 52 1.65 13.28 6.96
C PHE A 52 3.14 13.57 7.06
N LYS A 53 3.54 14.32 8.08
CA LYS A 53 4.93 14.66 8.30
C LYS A 53 5.79 13.43 8.60
N ASP A 54 5.20 12.45 9.26
CA ASP A 54 5.89 11.24 9.70
C ASP A 54 4.90 10.09 9.76
N GLY A 55 5.41 8.87 9.73
CA GLY A 55 4.61 7.67 9.89
C GLY A 55 3.76 7.28 8.70
N ASN A 56 4.06 7.77 7.49
CA ASN A 56 3.25 7.48 6.30
C ASN A 56 3.17 5.99 5.98
N LYS A 57 4.27 5.23 6.15
CA LYS A 57 4.24 3.77 5.95
C LYS A 57 3.34 3.08 6.97
N ARG A 58 3.40 3.51 8.23
CA ARG A 58 2.53 2.98 9.28
C ARG A 58 1.07 3.25 8.99
N ILE A 59 0.76 4.46 8.58
CA ILE A 59 -0.61 4.87 8.26
C ILE A 59 -1.12 4.09 7.06
N GLY A 60 -0.31 3.93 6.02
CA GLY A 60 -0.66 3.13 4.86
C GLY A 60 -0.90 1.66 5.23
N SER A 61 -0.03 1.07 6.03
CA SER A 61 -0.18 -0.30 6.52
C SER A 61 -1.45 -0.46 7.35
N PHE A 62 -1.74 0.50 8.21
CA PHE A 62 -2.97 0.52 9.00
C PHE A 62 -4.20 0.56 8.10
N ALA A 63 -4.19 1.39 7.06
CA ALA A 63 -5.30 1.48 6.12
C ALA A 63 -5.53 0.16 5.38
N ILE A 64 -4.45 -0.50 4.95
CA ILE A 64 -4.55 -1.82 4.32
C ILE A 64 -5.25 -2.79 5.26
N ASN A 65 -4.76 -2.87 6.49
CA ASN A 65 -5.29 -3.80 7.47
C ASN A 65 -6.74 -3.49 7.86
N LYS A 66 -7.08 -2.21 7.98
CA LYS A 66 -8.45 -1.82 8.30
C LYS A 66 -9.42 -2.35 7.24
N ILE A 67 -9.11 -2.15 5.97
CA ILE A 67 -9.98 -2.59 4.89
C ILE A 67 -10.03 -4.13 4.82
N LEU A 68 -8.87 -4.80 4.94
CA LEU A 68 -8.82 -6.26 4.91
C LEU A 68 -9.61 -6.88 6.05
N ILE A 69 -9.39 -6.42 7.27
CA ILE A 69 -10.03 -6.97 8.48
C ILE A 69 -11.54 -6.74 8.43
N GLU A 70 -11.98 -5.56 8.07
CA GLU A 70 -13.42 -5.25 7.97
C GLU A 70 -14.14 -6.16 6.97
N ASN A 71 -13.42 -6.68 5.98
CA ASN A 71 -13.98 -7.53 4.94
C ASN A 71 -13.59 -8.99 5.08
N GLY A 72 -12.93 -9.39 6.16
CA GLY A 72 -12.54 -10.76 6.42
C GLY A 72 -11.53 -11.32 5.43
N LYS A 73 -10.64 -10.48 4.90
CA LYS A 73 -9.67 -10.86 3.88
C LYS A 73 -8.25 -11.07 4.39
N GLY A 74 -8.07 -11.15 5.70
CA GLY A 74 -6.77 -11.39 6.31
C GLY A 74 -6.10 -10.13 6.80
N ILE A 75 -4.78 -10.20 6.93
CA ILE A 75 -3.96 -9.07 7.37
C ILE A 75 -2.76 -8.89 6.45
N PHE A 76 -2.28 -7.66 6.41
CA PHE A 76 -1.05 -7.29 5.72
C PHE A 76 0.10 -7.26 6.72
N LYS A 77 1.16 -7.99 6.40
CA LYS A 77 2.39 -8.01 7.21
C LYS A 77 3.58 -8.29 6.30
N VAL A 78 4.61 -7.46 6.40
CA VAL A 78 5.87 -7.71 5.68
C VAL A 78 6.79 -8.50 6.60
N PRO A 79 7.07 -9.78 6.28
CA PRO A 79 8.05 -10.55 7.06
C PRO A 79 9.42 -9.88 7.06
N VAL A 80 10.12 -10.00 8.19
CA VAL A 80 11.42 -9.36 8.38
C VAL A 80 12.43 -9.79 7.31
N GLU A 81 12.34 -11.04 6.86
CA GLU A 81 13.27 -11.63 5.89
C GLU A 81 13.17 -10.98 4.51
N ILE A 82 12.01 -10.38 4.19
CA ILE A 82 11.78 -9.76 2.87
C ILE A 82 11.53 -8.25 2.97
N ASP A 83 11.74 -7.66 4.14
CA ASP A 83 11.54 -6.23 4.33
C ASP A 83 12.44 -5.38 3.44
N GLY A 84 13.67 -5.83 3.20
CA GLY A 84 14.57 -5.14 2.27
C GLY A 84 14.04 -5.10 0.85
N THR A 85 13.48 -6.21 0.38
CA THR A 85 12.86 -6.27 -0.94
C THR A 85 11.65 -5.36 -1.02
N PHE A 86 10.81 -5.37 0.02
CA PHE A 86 9.65 -4.48 0.09
C PHE A 86 10.08 -3.02 -0.03
N LYS A 87 11.10 -2.60 0.70
CA LYS A 87 11.58 -1.23 0.67
C LYS A 87 12.10 -0.83 -0.72
N GLN A 88 12.81 -1.72 -1.39
CA GLN A 88 13.29 -1.46 -2.75
C GLN A 88 12.14 -1.31 -3.74
N MET A 89 11.16 -2.19 -3.67
CA MET A 89 9.99 -2.13 -4.53
C MET A 89 9.12 -0.90 -4.24
N LEU A 90 9.06 -0.50 -2.95
CA LEU A 90 8.32 0.69 -2.55
C LEU A 90 8.94 1.95 -3.16
N VAL A 91 10.27 2.06 -3.15
CA VAL A 91 10.98 3.17 -3.79
C VAL A 91 10.71 3.19 -5.30
N SER A 92 10.77 2.04 -5.95
CA SER A 92 10.46 1.93 -7.38
C SER A 92 9.03 2.39 -7.69
N TYR A 93 8.09 2.01 -6.83
CA TYR A 93 6.71 2.48 -6.96
C TYR A 93 6.62 4.00 -6.78
N TYR A 94 7.30 4.55 -5.78
CA TYR A 94 7.30 6.00 -5.56
C TYR A 94 7.78 6.75 -6.81
N GLU A 95 8.84 6.25 -7.42
CA GLU A 95 9.44 6.88 -8.59
C GLU A 95 8.59 6.72 -9.86
N SER A 96 7.97 5.57 -10.04
CA SER A 96 7.21 5.27 -11.26
C SER A 96 5.73 5.64 -11.18
N ASN A 97 5.19 5.74 -9.98
CA ASN A 97 3.75 5.88 -9.71
C ASN A 97 2.93 4.70 -10.28
N ASN A 98 3.55 3.54 -10.42
CA ASN A 98 2.88 2.33 -10.86
C ASN A 98 2.94 1.29 -9.75
N ALA A 99 1.79 1.02 -9.14
CA ALA A 99 1.68 0.13 -7.99
C ALA A 99 1.48 -1.33 -8.36
N ASP A 100 1.28 -1.66 -9.62
CA ASP A 100 0.82 -3.00 -10.02
C ASP A 100 1.80 -4.11 -9.63
N GLU A 101 3.07 -3.93 -9.90
CA GLU A 101 4.10 -4.92 -9.56
C GLU A 101 4.22 -5.11 -8.04
N LEU A 102 4.26 -4.01 -7.30
CA LEU A 102 4.34 -4.07 -5.84
C LEU A 102 3.08 -4.68 -5.24
N ALA A 103 1.91 -4.32 -5.74
CA ALA A 103 0.65 -4.88 -5.25
C ALA A 103 0.61 -6.40 -5.45
N GLU A 104 1.02 -6.88 -6.62
CA GLU A 104 1.08 -8.31 -6.91
C GLU A 104 2.05 -9.04 -5.97
N TRP A 105 3.22 -8.46 -5.77
CA TRP A 105 4.20 -9.00 -4.84
C TRP A 105 3.66 -9.07 -3.40
N ILE A 106 2.91 -8.04 -2.98
CA ILE A 106 2.26 -8.04 -1.66
C ILE A 106 1.23 -9.16 -1.55
N TYR A 107 0.43 -9.37 -2.58
CA TYR A 107 -0.55 -10.47 -2.60
C TYR A 107 0.12 -11.82 -2.37
N ASP A 108 1.28 -12.03 -2.96
CA ASP A 108 1.97 -13.31 -2.89
C ASP A 108 2.77 -13.50 -1.59
N ASN A 109 3.21 -12.43 -0.94
CA ASN A 109 4.21 -12.52 0.12
C ASN A 109 3.81 -11.88 1.45
N CYS A 110 2.82 -11.02 1.47
CA CYS A 110 2.56 -10.15 2.62
C CYS A 110 1.12 -10.21 3.14
N LEU A 111 0.30 -11.11 2.65
CA LEU A 111 -1.05 -11.30 3.15
C LEU A 111 -1.16 -12.60 3.92
N ASP A 112 -1.74 -12.54 5.12
CA ASP A 112 -1.77 -13.67 6.05
C ASP A 112 -3.11 -13.67 6.81
N GLY A 113 -3.34 -14.72 7.62
CA GLY A 113 -4.52 -14.80 8.49
C GLY A 113 -5.79 -15.20 7.78
N VAL A 114 -5.72 -15.69 6.54
CA VAL A 114 -6.87 -16.25 5.84
C VAL A 114 -6.97 -17.74 6.06
N ASN A 115 -8.18 -18.28 5.86
CA ASN A 115 -8.45 -19.71 5.96
C ASN A 115 -7.49 -20.50 5.06
N PRO A 116 -6.85 -21.59 5.56
CA PRO A 116 -5.88 -22.37 4.77
C PRO A 116 -6.41 -22.84 3.40
N VAL A 117 -7.67 -23.21 3.31
CA VAL A 117 -8.28 -23.61 2.03
C VAL A 117 -8.31 -22.41 1.09
N LYS A 118 -8.67 -21.24 1.59
CA LYS A 118 -8.71 -20.03 0.80
C LYS A 118 -7.32 -19.53 0.44
N VAL A 119 -6.33 -19.79 1.27
CA VAL A 119 -4.94 -19.47 0.94
C VAL A 119 -4.50 -20.23 -0.31
N LYS A 120 -4.86 -21.52 -0.41
CA LYS A 120 -4.57 -22.30 -1.60
C LYS A 120 -5.29 -21.77 -2.84
N GLU A 121 -6.55 -21.44 -2.70
CA GLU A 121 -7.33 -20.84 -3.79
C GLU A 121 -6.72 -19.51 -4.23
N LYS A 122 -6.27 -18.72 -3.28
CA LYS A 122 -5.61 -17.46 -3.58
C LYS A 122 -4.28 -17.62 -4.29
N ALA A 123 -3.50 -18.62 -3.91
CA ALA A 123 -2.27 -18.94 -4.62
C ALA A 123 -2.53 -19.24 -6.10
N GLU A 124 -3.72 -19.74 -6.42
CA GLU A 124 -4.16 -20.03 -7.78
C GLU A 124 -4.83 -18.84 -8.46
N ASN A 125 -5.49 -17.96 -7.68
CA ASN A 125 -6.39 -16.93 -8.18
C ASN A 125 -5.92 -15.49 -7.97
N TYR A 126 -4.83 -15.29 -7.31
CA TYR A 126 -4.26 -13.95 -7.16
C TYR A 126 -3.75 -13.45 -8.47
#